data_5ae741776fd098743b792be8a16cb750
#
_entry.id   5ae741776fd098743b792be8a16cb750
#
_cell.length_a   1.000
_cell.length_b   1.000
_cell.length_c   1.000
_cell.angle_alpha   90.00
_cell.angle_beta   90.00
_cell.angle_gamma   90.00
#
_symmetry.space_group_name_H-M   'P 1'
#
loop_
_entity.id
_entity.type
_entity.pdbx_description
1 polymer ?
#
loop_
_entity_poly.entity_id
_entity_poly.type
_entity_poly.pdbx_seq_one_letter_code
_entity_poly.pdbx_strand_id
1 'polypeptide(L)'
;MKQKVSKKRKFLAPGIIWATPLYEFLRQCNTTRLKKTILDCGAGSHADRPPPLFLFYQYGYKTYGIEIEKSALANANRFCKKDDIPLNIIRGDMRRIPFIDELFSFVYSYNAIMFMTKADIAVAMREIQRVLKPHGLCFVNFLSVDDPDRRPFRRTAFASRLLKSKRFSHHKDNEADIYFRNFEILRKEKRLIEKLYDGRKIIQAYIDYIARKKSKKF
;
A
#
# COMPACT_ATOMS: atom_id res chain seq x y z
N MET A 1 -9.33 -17.94 35.74
CA MET A 1 -8.85 -17.88 34.33
C MET A 1 -7.86 -16.74 34.20
N LYS A 2 -6.56 -17.02 34.11
CA LYS A 2 -5.51 -15.98 33.92
C LYS A 2 -5.46 -15.64 32.43
N GLN A 3 -5.89 -14.42 32.06
CA GLN A 3 -5.69 -13.87 30.75
C GLN A 3 -4.18 -13.87 30.46
N LYS A 4 -3.76 -14.67 29.46
CA LYS A 4 -2.43 -14.54 28.86
C LYS A 4 -2.36 -13.16 28.22
N VAL A 5 -1.76 -12.19 28.92
CA VAL A 5 -1.35 -10.94 28.33
C VAL A 5 -0.34 -11.30 27.24
N SER A 6 -0.78 -11.19 25.97
CA SER A 6 0.09 -11.30 24.81
C SER A 6 1.25 -10.34 25.02
N LYS A 7 2.48 -10.86 25.13
CA LYS A 7 3.69 -10.07 25.15
C LYS A 7 3.68 -9.23 23.87
N LYS A 8 3.29 -7.96 23.95
CA LYS A 8 3.44 -6.98 22.87
C LYS A 8 4.91 -7.03 22.50
N ARG A 9 5.24 -7.58 21.33
CA ARG A 9 6.58 -7.42 20.76
C ARG A 9 6.77 -5.92 20.59
N LYS A 10 7.61 -5.31 21.41
CA LYS A 10 7.83 -3.88 21.48
C LYS A 10 8.40 -3.29 20.19
N PHE A 11 8.97 -4.11 19.31
CA PHE A 11 9.68 -3.67 18.12
C PHE A 11 9.60 -4.69 16.99
N LEU A 12 9.89 -4.22 15.78
CA LEU A 12 10.19 -5.01 14.61
C LEU A 12 11.18 -6.11 14.91
N ALA A 13 11.05 -7.25 14.29
CA ALA A 13 12.09 -8.26 14.34
C ALA A 13 13.42 -7.64 13.87
N PRO A 14 14.56 -8.00 14.47
CA PRO A 14 15.85 -7.48 14.03
C PRO A 14 16.03 -7.64 12.52
N GLY A 15 16.48 -6.57 11.84
CA GLY A 15 16.70 -6.55 10.40
C GLY A 15 15.49 -6.20 9.53
N ILE A 16 14.31 -5.96 10.10
CA ILE A 16 13.17 -5.44 9.33
C ILE A 16 13.23 -3.93 9.26
N ILE A 17 13.40 -3.40 8.06
CA ILE A 17 13.35 -1.96 7.78
C ILE A 17 12.10 -1.68 6.98
N TRP A 18 11.18 -0.88 7.54
CA TRP A 18 10.00 -0.41 6.84
C TRP A 18 10.34 0.78 5.96
N ALA A 19 9.64 0.89 4.84
CA ALA A 19 9.81 2.05 3.96
C ALA A 19 9.38 3.34 4.66
N THR A 20 10.22 4.37 4.59
CA THR A 20 9.97 5.70 5.17
C THR A 20 8.57 6.27 4.84
N PRO A 21 8.03 6.15 3.60
CA PRO A 21 6.70 6.64 3.28
C PRO A 21 5.57 6.02 4.11
N LEU A 22 5.67 4.74 4.46
CA LEU A 22 4.67 4.09 5.32
C LEU A 22 4.73 4.57 6.76
N TYR A 23 5.92 4.87 7.29
CA TYR A 23 6.05 5.51 8.59
C TYR A 23 5.48 6.92 8.59
N GLU A 24 5.71 7.68 7.53
CA GLU A 24 5.13 9.01 7.39
C GLU A 24 3.60 8.94 7.32
N PHE A 25 3.05 7.99 6.55
CA PHE A 25 1.61 7.77 6.52
C PHE A 25 1.05 7.35 7.88
N LEU A 26 1.71 6.44 8.59
CA LEU A 26 1.36 6.04 9.96
C LEU A 26 1.34 7.25 10.90
N ARG A 27 2.35 8.12 10.82
CA ARG A 27 2.42 9.36 11.60
C ARG A 27 1.19 10.24 11.32
N GLN A 28 0.85 10.46 10.05
CA GLN A 28 -0.33 11.22 9.67
C GLN A 28 -1.62 10.57 10.17
N CYS A 29 -1.77 9.25 10.08
CA CYS A 29 -2.91 8.53 10.62
C CYS A 29 -3.08 8.76 12.13
N ASN A 30 -1.97 8.78 12.88
CA ASN A 30 -1.97 8.96 14.33
C ASN A 30 -2.30 10.40 14.77
N THR A 31 -2.24 11.40 13.88
CA THR A 31 -2.69 12.77 14.20
C THR A 31 -4.22 12.90 14.14
N THR A 32 -4.92 11.91 13.60
CA THR A 32 -6.39 11.93 13.49
C THR A 32 -7.06 11.32 14.73
N ARG A 33 -8.33 11.68 14.96
CA ARG A 33 -9.20 11.05 15.97
C ARG A 33 -10.02 9.89 15.39
N LEU A 34 -9.72 9.45 14.16
CA LEU A 34 -10.45 8.39 13.48
C LEU A 34 -10.14 7.02 14.10
N LYS A 35 -11.12 6.12 14.04
CA LYS A 35 -10.93 4.73 14.48
C LYS A 35 -9.78 4.08 13.69
N LYS A 36 -8.90 3.36 14.37
CA LYS A 36 -7.73 2.69 13.77
C LYS A 36 -8.13 1.48 12.92
N THR A 37 -8.79 1.70 11.78
CA THR A 37 -9.12 0.67 10.77
C THR A 37 -8.41 1.00 9.46
N ILE A 38 -7.61 0.07 8.93
CA ILE A 38 -6.79 0.30 7.75
C ILE A 38 -6.92 -0.83 6.73
N LEU A 39 -6.95 -0.46 5.44
CA LEU A 39 -6.91 -1.38 4.31
C LEU A 39 -5.62 -1.19 3.51
N ASP A 40 -4.93 -2.28 3.21
CA ASP A 40 -3.84 -2.35 2.23
C ASP A 40 -4.36 -2.89 0.90
N CYS A 41 -4.23 -2.12 -0.17
CA CYS A 41 -4.55 -2.51 -1.53
C CYS A 41 -3.27 -2.97 -2.25
N GLY A 42 -3.01 -4.26 -2.21
CA GLY A 42 -1.77 -4.92 -2.64
C GLY A 42 -0.98 -5.47 -1.45
N ALA A 43 -1.70 -6.14 -0.54
CA ALA A 43 -1.20 -6.61 0.76
C ALA A 43 -0.36 -7.90 0.69
N GLY A 44 0.10 -8.28 -0.49
CA GLY A 44 0.96 -9.45 -0.67
C GLY A 44 2.36 -9.27 -0.08
N SER A 45 3.07 -10.37 0.02
CA SER A 45 4.48 -10.33 0.41
C SER A 45 5.36 -11.20 -0.50
N HIS A 46 6.66 -10.96 -0.43
CA HIS A 46 7.65 -11.75 -1.16
C HIS A 46 8.39 -12.68 -0.20
N ALA A 47 8.40 -13.97 -0.51
CA ALA A 47 9.06 -14.99 0.29
C ALA A 47 8.65 -14.90 1.78
N ASP A 48 9.61 -14.94 2.69
CA ASP A 48 9.37 -14.93 4.14
C ASP A 48 9.37 -13.52 4.75
N ARG A 49 9.17 -12.48 3.91
CA ARG A 49 9.11 -11.10 4.41
C ARG A 49 7.72 -10.78 4.95
N PRO A 50 7.63 -10.02 6.05
CA PRO A 50 6.34 -9.55 6.53
C PRO A 50 5.69 -8.62 5.48
N PRO A 51 4.36 -8.74 5.27
CA PRO A 51 3.66 -7.77 4.45
C PRO A 51 3.71 -6.38 5.09
N PRO A 52 3.70 -5.28 4.30
CA PRO A 52 3.74 -3.91 4.84
C PRO A 52 2.64 -3.62 5.87
N LEU A 53 1.50 -4.29 5.75
CA LEU A 53 0.37 -4.19 6.67
C LEU A 53 0.73 -4.57 8.12
N PHE A 54 1.76 -5.37 8.33
CA PHE A 54 2.25 -5.75 9.65
C PHE A 54 2.73 -4.54 10.46
N LEU A 55 3.28 -3.52 9.82
CA LEU A 55 3.62 -2.26 10.48
C LEU A 55 2.42 -1.69 11.25
N PHE A 56 1.28 -1.55 10.57
CA PHE A 56 0.07 -0.97 11.17
C PHE A 56 -0.51 -1.85 12.28
N TYR A 57 -0.46 -3.17 12.10
CA TYR A 57 -0.85 -4.12 13.15
C TYR A 57 -0.05 -3.90 14.43
N GLN A 58 1.27 -3.71 14.34
CA GLN A 58 2.13 -3.45 15.50
C GLN A 58 1.78 -2.14 16.23
N TYR A 59 1.17 -1.17 15.54
CA TYR A 59 0.70 0.09 16.12
C TYR A 59 -0.78 0.06 16.53
N GLY A 60 -1.37 -1.14 16.63
CA GLY A 60 -2.71 -1.36 17.16
C GLY A 60 -3.85 -1.01 16.21
N TYR A 61 -3.58 -1.05 14.90
CA TYR A 61 -4.64 -0.91 13.89
C TYR A 61 -5.35 -2.25 13.68
N LYS A 62 -6.66 -2.19 13.48
CA LYS A 62 -7.42 -3.30 12.91
C LYS A 62 -7.14 -3.33 11.41
N THR A 63 -6.43 -4.37 10.98
CA THR A 63 -5.86 -4.47 9.64
C THR A 63 -6.72 -5.33 8.72
N TYR A 64 -6.78 -4.90 7.46
CA TYR A 64 -7.39 -5.61 6.35
C TYR A 64 -6.50 -5.46 5.12
N GLY A 65 -6.45 -6.47 4.28
CA GLY A 65 -5.67 -6.42 3.04
C GLY A 65 -6.36 -7.13 1.91
N ILE A 66 -6.14 -6.66 0.70
CA ILE A 66 -6.50 -7.36 -0.53
C ILE A 66 -5.28 -7.59 -1.40
N GLU A 67 -5.18 -8.79 -2.00
CA GLU A 67 -4.12 -9.17 -2.91
C GLU A 67 -4.69 -10.00 -4.07
N ILE A 68 -4.35 -9.62 -5.29
CA ILE A 68 -4.84 -10.30 -6.50
C ILE A 68 -3.95 -11.50 -6.87
N GLU A 69 -2.64 -11.40 -6.59
CA GLU A 69 -1.67 -12.41 -6.95
C GLU A 69 -1.64 -13.55 -5.93
N LYS A 70 -1.93 -14.76 -6.40
CA LYS A 70 -2.04 -15.94 -5.54
C LYS A 70 -0.76 -16.26 -4.75
N SER A 71 0.40 -16.12 -5.38
CA SER A 71 1.68 -16.44 -4.74
C SER A 71 2.05 -15.43 -3.65
N ALA A 72 1.82 -14.13 -3.90
CA ALA A 72 2.04 -13.07 -2.94
C ALA A 72 1.09 -13.17 -1.74
N LEU A 73 -0.19 -13.51 -1.99
CA LEU A 73 -1.18 -13.79 -0.95
C LEU A 73 -0.78 -15.01 -0.11
N ALA A 74 -0.34 -16.10 -0.76
CA ALA A 74 0.10 -17.30 -0.05
C ALA A 74 1.30 -17.03 0.86
N ASN A 75 2.25 -16.19 0.42
CA ASN A 75 3.41 -15.78 1.23
C ASN A 75 2.96 -14.95 2.43
N ALA A 76 2.08 -13.97 2.24
CA ALA A 76 1.53 -13.16 3.34
C ALA A 76 0.79 -14.03 4.36
N ASN A 77 -0.04 -14.98 3.90
CA ASN A 77 -0.77 -15.89 4.78
C ASN A 77 0.18 -16.86 5.53
N ARG A 78 1.27 -17.30 4.91
CA ARG A 78 2.30 -18.10 5.58
C ARG A 78 2.95 -17.33 6.72
N PHE A 79 3.31 -16.07 6.49
CA PHE A 79 3.82 -15.18 7.53
C PHE A 79 2.82 -15.03 8.67
N CYS A 80 1.54 -14.76 8.37
CA CYS A 80 0.48 -14.63 9.37
C CYS A 80 0.33 -15.90 10.23
N LYS A 81 0.34 -17.06 9.60
CA LYS A 81 0.21 -18.35 10.30
C LYS A 81 1.39 -18.67 11.21
N LYS A 82 2.61 -18.34 10.78
CA LYS A 82 3.83 -18.65 11.54
C LYS A 82 3.84 -18.03 12.94
N ASP A 83 3.34 -16.80 13.04
CA ASP A 83 3.40 -16.00 14.26
C ASP A 83 2.00 -15.69 14.86
N ASP A 84 0.95 -16.36 14.38
CA ASP A 84 -0.47 -16.14 14.75
C ASP A 84 -0.89 -14.66 14.68
N ILE A 85 -0.59 -14.02 13.53
CA ILE A 85 -0.82 -12.60 13.32
C ILE A 85 -2.05 -12.38 12.43
N PRO A 86 -3.18 -11.86 12.93
CA PRO A 86 -4.41 -11.69 12.17
C PRO A 86 -4.42 -10.42 11.33
N LEU A 87 -3.73 -10.41 10.19
CA LEU A 87 -3.75 -9.25 9.27
C LEU A 87 -5.02 -9.16 8.40
N ASN A 88 -5.83 -10.22 8.36
CA ASN A 88 -7.08 -10.30 7.57
C ASN A 88 -6.87 -9.99 6.08
N ILE A 89 -5.89 -10.65 5.46
CA ILE A 89 -5.59 -10.49 4.04
C ILE A 89 -6.40 -11.52 3.24
N ILE A 90 -7.18 -11.04 2.28
CA ILE A 90 -8.02 -11.87 1.40
C ILE A 90 -7.63 -11.66 -0.06
N ARG A 91 -8.07 -12.58 -0.92
CA ARG A 91 -7.95 -12.39 -2.36
C ARG A 91 -8.93 -11.31 -2.82
N GLY A 92 -8.43 -10.31 -3.54
CA GLY A 92 -9.26 -9.22 -4.04
C GLY A 92 -8.55 -8.37 -5.10
N ASP A 93 -9.35 -7.66 -5.89
CA ASP A 93 -8.91 -6.72 -6.91
C ASP A 93 -9.24 -5.31 -6.44
N MET A 94 -8.27 -4.39 -6.45
CA MET A 94 -8.50 -3.01 -6.01
C MET A 94 -9.39 -2.21 -6.98
N ARG A 95 -9.68 -2.73 -8.18
CA ARG A 95 -10.68 -2.16 -9.09
C ARG A 95 -12.12 -2.50 -8.68
N ARG A 96 -12.29 -3.45 -7.78
CA ARG A 96 -13.56 -3.86 -7.19
C ARG A 96 -13.29 -4.35 -5.76
N ILE A 97 -13.12 -3.41 -4.84
CA ILE A 97 -12.78 -3.71 -3.45
C ILE A 97 -13.97 -4.41 -2.76
N PRO A 98 -13.80 -5.64 -2.20
CA PRO A 98 -14.90 -6.44 -1.67
C PRO A 98 -15.32 -6.02 -0.25
N PHE A 99 -15.44 -4.73 -0.03
CA PHE A 99 -15.88 -4.13 1.23
C PHE A 99 -16.93 -3.05 0.96
N ILE A 100 -17.79 -2.82 1.95
CA ILE A 100 -18.84 -1.80 1.90
C ILE A 100 -18.25 -0.38 1.88
N ASP A 101 -19.07 0.59 1.50
CA ASP A 101 -18.73 2.00 1.50
C ASP A 101 -18.36 2.47 2.91
N GLU A 102 -17.40 3.39 2.98
CA GLU A 102 -17.04 4.13 4.20
C GLU A 102 -16.67 3.25 5.40
N LEU A 103 -16.10 2.06 5.14
CA LEU A 103 -15.69 1.12 6.19
C LEU A 103 -14.38 1.53 6.86
N PHE A 104 -13.41 2.06 6.09
CA PHE A 104 -12.05 2.28 6.54
C PHE A 104 -11.76 3.74 6.86
N SER A 105 -11.04 3.97 7.94
CA SER A 105 -10.49 5.28 8.26
C SER A 105 -9.24 5.59 7.42
N PHE A 106 -8.50 4.53 7.05
CA PHE A 106 -7.24 4.62 6.33
C PHE A 106 -7.17 3.56 5.23
N VAL A 107 -6.68 3.96 4.06
CA VAL A 107 -6.45 3.05 2.93
C VAL A 107 -5.09 3.38 2.31
N TYR A 108 -4.31 2.38 1.95
CA TYR A 108 -3.11 2.64 1.19
C TYR A 108 -2.88 1.62 0.08
N SER A 109 -2.11 2.04 -0.93
CA SER A 109 -1.54 1.18 -1.95
C SER A 109 -0.07 1.54 -2.12
N TYR A 110 0.80 0.70 -1.56
CA TYR A 110 2.24 0.90 -1.59
C TYR A 110 2.90 -0.04 -2.58
N ASN A 111 3.52 0.51 -3.62
CA ASN A 111 4.18 -0.23 -4.70
C ASN A 111 3.29 -1.28 -5.39
N ALA A 112 1.98 -1.04 -5.47
CA ALA A 112 1.02 -1.98 -6.05
C ALA A 112 0.21 -1.38 -7.21
N ILE A 113 -0.39 -0.19 -7.05
CA ILE A 113 -1.25 0.41 -8.08
C ILE A 113 -0.52 0.71 -9.40
N MET A 114 0.78 0.88 -9.36
CA MET A 114 1.62 1.17 -10.52
C MET A 114 1.66 0.02 -11.55
N PHE A 115 1.26 -1.19 -11.17
CA PHE A 115 1.17 -2.34 -12.09
C PHE A 115 -0.10 -2.34 -12.95
N MET A 116 -0.90 -1.30 -12.88
CA MET A 116 -2.14 -1.14 -13.63
C MET A 116 -2.00 -0.15 -14.78
N THR A 117 -2.95 -0.20 -15.72
CA THR A 117 -3.11 0.87 -16.72
C THR A 117 -3.64 2.14 -16.05
N LYS A 118 -3.44 3.32 -16.65
CA LYS A 118 -3.99 4.59 -16.11
C LYS A 118 -5.52 4.55 -15.99
N ALA A 119 -6.21 3.85 -16.89
CA ALA A 119 -7.66 3.64 -16.80
C ALA A 119 -8.03 2.79 -15.58
N ASP A 120 -7.33 1.68 -15.34
CA ASP A 120 -7.53 0.83 -14.16
C ASP A 120 -7.21 1.57 -12.86
N ILE A 121 -6.14 2.39 -12.85
CA ILE A 121 -5.79 3.25 -11.73
C ILE A 121 -6.97 4.19 -11.38
N ALA A 122 -7.59 4.81 -12.39
CA ALA A 122 -8.75 5.68 -12.17
C ALA A 122 -9.92 4.91 -11.53
N VAL A 123 -10.15 3.65 -11.92
CA VAL A 123 -11.16 2.77 -11.28
C VAL A 123 -10.77 2.46 -9.84
N ALA A 124 -9.53 2.02 -9.60
CA ALA A 124 -9.03 1.68 -8.27
C ALA A 124 -9.10 2.88 -7.31
N MET A 125 -8.79 4.09 -7.78
CA MET A 125 -8.87 5.31 -6.96
C MET A 125 -10.30 5.67 -6.58
N ARG A 126 -11.30 5.41 -7.46
CA ARG A 126 -12.73 5.55 -7.10
C ARG A 126 -13.14 4.55 -6.02
N GLU A 127 -12.67 3.32 -6.11
CA GLU A 127 -12.93 2.29 -5.09
C GLU A 127 -12.26 2.63 -3.74
N ILE A 128 -10.99 3.10 -3.77
CA ILE A 128 -10.32 3.62 -2.56
C ILE A 128 -11.15 4.75 -1.94
N GLN A 129 -11.63 5.68 -2.75
CA GLN A 129 -12.50 6.77 -2.27
C GLN A 129 -13.81 6.23 -1.70
N ARG A 130 -14.44 5.24 -2.34
CA ARG A 130 -15.71 4.65 -1.91
C ARG A 130 -15.61 4.03 -0.52
N VAL A 131 -14.59 3.20 -0.30
CA VAL A 131 -14.42 2.46 0.97
C VAL A 131 -13.85 3.31 2.11
N LEU A 132 -13.27 4.49 1.82
CA LEU A 132 -12.82 5.45 2.81
C LEU A 132 -13.99 6.19 3.45
N LYS A 133 -13.94 6.34 4.78
CA LYS A 133 -14.81 7.23 5.54
C LYS A 133 -14.63 8.69 5.11
N PRO A 134 -15.63 9.56 5.32
CA PRO A 134 -15.42 11.01 5.27
C PRO A 134 -14.24 11.40 6.15
N HIS A 135 -13.39 12.31 5.67
CA HIS A 135 -12.13 12.73 6.32
C HIS A 135 -11.08 11.62 6.51
N GLY A 136 -11.32 10.41 6.02
CA GLY A 136 -10.34 9.32 6.01
C GLY A 136 -9.12 9.67 5.15
N LEU A 137 -7.96 9.08 5.48
CA LEU A 137 -6.72 9.33 4.77
C LEU A 137 -6.39 8.18 3.83
N CYS A 138 -5.85 8.52 2.66
CA CYS A 138 -5.19 7.54 1.80
C CYS A 138 -3.72 7.88 1.56
N PHE A 139 -2.92 6.83 1.35
CA PHE A 139 -1.57 6.91 0.81
C PHE A 139 -1.49 6.09 -0.46
N VAL A 140 -1.00 6.69 -1.54
CA VAL A 140 -0.79 6.00 -2.83
C VAL A 140 0.50 6.50 -3.45
N ASN A 141 1.31 5.58 -3.97
CA ASN A 141 2.50 5.96 -4.73
C ASN A 141 2.43 5.49 -6.18
N PHE A 142 2.92 6.33 -7.07
CA PHE A 142 3.01 6.10 -8.51
C PHE A 142 4.47 6.09 -8.96
N LEU A 143 4.76 5.40 -10.07
CA LEU A 143 6.06 5.54 -10.73
C LEU A 143 6.14 6.89 -11.45
N SER A 144 7.25 7.58 -11.28
CA SER A 144 7.56 8.80 -12.04
C SER A 144 8.08 8.47 -13.43
N VAL A 145 7.84 9.35 -14.40
CA VAL A 145 8.53 9.31 -15.71
C VAL A 145 10.05 9.50 -15.61
N ASP A 146 10.52 10.01 -14.49
CA ASP A 146 11.95 10.16 -14.18
C ASP A 146 12.60 8.90 -13.62
N ASP A 147 11.84 7.81 -13.51
CA ASP A 147 12.41 6.48 -13.23
C ASP A 147 13.29 6.06 -14.40
N PRO A 148 14.63 6.03 -14.26
CA PRO A 148 15.53 5.73 -15.37
C PRO A 148 15.44 4.27 -15.81
N ASP A 149 15.02 3.37 -14.92
CA ASP A 149 14.76 1.98 -15.26
C ASP A 149 13.30 1.78 -15.63
N ARG A 150 12.93 2.34 -16.81
CA ARG A 150 11.59 2.15 -17.41
C ARG A 150 11.26 0.67 -17.64
N ARG A 151 12.20 -0.22 -17.36
CA ARG A 151 12.01 -1.66 -17.42
C ARG A 151 11.63 -2.16 -16.04
N PRO A 152 10.49 -2.85 -15.95
CA PRO A 152 10.07 -3.42 -14.70
C PRO A 152 11.13 -4.39 -14.18
N PHE A 153 11.26 -4.43 -12.90
CA PHE A 153 12.14 -5.30 -12.13
C PHE A 153 12.02 -6.76 -12.62
N ARG A 154 12.95 -7.22 -13.45
CA ARG A 154 12.89 -8.50 -14.17
C ARG A 154 13.04 -9.77 -13.29
N ARG A 155 13.11 -9.66 -11.95
CA ARG A 155 13.64 -10.74 -11.11
C ARG A 155 12.65 -11.55 -10.26
N THR A 156 11.36 -11.30 -10.33
CA THR A 156 10.40 -12.24 -9.74
C THR A 156 9.62 -12.93 -10.85
N ALA A 157 9.27 -14.20 -10.69
CA ALA A 157 8.38 -14.91 -11.62
C ALA A 157 7.06 -14.14 -11.81
N PHE A 158 6.64 -13.41 -10.78
CA PHE A 158 5.51 -12.48 -10.77
C PHE A 158 5.78 -11.27 -11.68
N ALA A 159 6.88 -10.55 -11.50
CA ALA A 159 7.25 -9.43 -12.36
C ALA A 159 7.40 -9.89 -13.82
N SER A 160 7.99 -11.06 -14.07
CA SER A 160 8.14 -11.62 -15.42
C SER A 160 6.79 -11.96 -16.07
N ARG A 161 5.80 -12.42 -15.29
CA ARG A 161 4.46 -12.72 -15.78
C ARG A 161 3.64 -11.45 -16.04
N LEU A 162 3.72 -10.45 -15.15
CA LEU A 162 3.14 -9.11 -15.33
C LEU A 162 3.79 -8.37 -16.49
N LEU A 163 5.09 -8.57 -16.73
CA LEU A 163 5.84 -7.99 -17.82
C LEU A 163 5.44 -8.53 -19.19
N LYS A 164 5.06 -9.80 -19.28
CA LYS A 164 4.45 -10.35 -20.49
C LYS A 164 3.10 -9.73 -20.79
N SER A 165 2.38 -9.24 -19.77
CA SER A 165 1.04 -8.64 -19.91
C SER A 165 1.02 -7.12 -20.14
N LYS A 166 2.18 -6.45 -20.21
CA LYS A 166 2.36 -5.02 -20.51
C LYS A 166 1.83 -3.99 -19.47
N ARG A 167 2.66 -3.05 -19.11
CA ARG A 167 2.39 -1.66 -18.77
C ARG A 167 2.38 -1.34 -17.27
N PHE A 168 3.57 -1.01 -16.78
CA PHE A 168 3.68 -0.08 -15.67
C PHE A 168 3.21 1.30 -16.13
N SER A 169 2.42 1.94 -15.32
CA SER A 169 2.01 3.32 -15.60
C SER A 169 2.96 4.29 -14.92
N HIS A 170 3.68 5.04 -15.73
CA HIS A 170 4.50 6.15 -15.29
C HIS A 170 3.70 7.45 -15.38
N HIS A 171 3.93 8.35 -14.43
CA HIS A 171 3.23 9.63 -14.33
C HIS A 171 4.22 10.80 -14.34
N LYS A 172 3.86 11.87 -15.03
CA LYS A 172 4.50 13.18 -14.86
C LYS A 172 4.12 13.77 -13.51
N ASP A 173 4.85 14.75 -13.01
CA ASP A 173 4.74 15.27 -11.64
C ASP A 173 3.32 15.61 -11.17
N ASN A 174 2.49 16.17 -12.04
CA ASN A 174 1.12 16.55 -11.68
C ASN A 174 0.05 15.69 -12.36
N GLU A 175 0.43 14.70 -13.13
CA GLU A 175 -0.52 13.91 -13.91
C GLU A 175 -1.46 13.10 -13.04
N ALA A 176 -0.99 12.58 -11.91
CA ALA A 176 -1.81 11.79 -11.00
C ALA A 176 -2.78 12.63 -10.15
N ASP A 177 -2.67 13.97 -10.13
CA ASP A 177 -3.57 14.87 -9.38
C ASP A 177 -5.03 14.67 -9.80
N ILE A 178 -5.27 14.25 -11.04
CA ILE A 178 -6.61 13.96 -11.57
C ILE A 178 -7.35 12.89 -10.76
N TYR A 179 -6.64 11.94 -10.15
CA TYR A 179 -7.22 10.90 -9.32
C TYR A 179 -7.63 11.40 -7.93
N PHE A 180 -7.16 12.59 -7.53
CA PHE A 180 -7.38 13.18 -6.21
C PHE A 180 -8.38 14.34 -6.20
N ARG A 181 -9.21 14.50 -7.25
CA ARG A 181 -10.19 15.62 -7.36
C ARG A 181 -11.13 15.71 -6.14
N ASN A 182 -11.53 14.56 -5.59
CA ASN A 182 -12.40 14.46 -4.42
C ASN A 182 -11.62 14.33 -3.11
N PHE A 183 -10.34 14.62 -3.12
CA PHE A 183 -9.46 14.61 -1.97
C PHE A 183 -8.82 15.97 -1.77
N GLU A 184 -8.44 16.25 -0.54
CA GLU A 184 -7.49 17.28 -0.18
C GLU A 184 -6.10 16.63 -0.13
N ILE A 185 -5.18 17.07 -0.97
CA ILE A 185 -3.80 16.58 -0.97
C ILE A 185 -3.09 17.22 0.22
N LEU A 186 -2.71 16.40 1.21
CA LEU A 186 -1.98 16.85 2.40
C LEU A 186 -0.48 16.84 2.19
N ARG A 187 0.01 15.90 1.41
CA ARG A 187 1.42 15.78 1.04
C ARG A 187 1.54 15.17 -0.35
N LYS A 188 2.43 15.75 -1.13
CA LYS A 188 2.85 15.23 -2.42
C LYS A 188 4.36 15.37 -2.52
N GLU A 189 5.04 14.28 -2.82
CA GLU A 189 6.50 14.26 -2.82
C GLU A 189 7.02 13.37 -3.94
N LYS A 190 8.00 13.89 -4.70
CA LYS A 190 8.81 13.05 -5.59
C LYS A 190 9.98 12.49 -4.82
N ARG A 191 10.11 11.18 -4.82
CA ARG A 191 11.14 10.45 -4.09
C ARG A 191 12.02 9.67 -5.07
N LEU A 192 13.31 9.95 -5.03
CA LEU A 192 14.35 9.22 -5.74
C LEU A 192 15.02 8.26 -4.75
N ILE A 193 15.06 6.99 -5.10
CA ILE A 193 15.70 5.96 -4.28
C ILE A 193 16.83 5.35 -5.07
N GLU A 194 18.04 5.44 -4.53
CA GLU A 194 19.18 4.73 -5.02
C GLU A 194 19.40 3.46 -4.19
N LYS A 195 19.56 2.34 -4.86
CA LYS A 195 19.79 1.03 -4.25
C LYS A 195 20.94 0.32 -4.96
N LEU A 196 21.76 -0.40 -4.19
CA LEU A 196 22.66 -1.39 -4.74
C LEU A 196 21.97 -2.76 -4.76
N TYR A 197 21.92 -3.38 -5.92
CA TYR A 197 21.36 -4.70 -6.09
C TYR A 197 22.31 -5.55 -6.93
N ASP A 198 22.86 -6.63 -6.38
CA ASP A 198 23.91 -7.46 -6.99
C ASP A 198 25.07 -6.61 -7.56
N GLY A 199 25.56 -5.65 -6.79
CA GLY A 199 26.63 -4.74 -7.20
C GLY A 199 26.26 -3.70 -8.27
N ARG A 200 24.99 -3.65 -8.69
CA ARG A 200 24.49 -2.67 -9.67
C ARG A 200 23.69 -1.58 -8.97
N LYS A 201 23.98 -0.34 -9.34
CA LYS A 201 23.19 0.81 -8.93
C LYS A 201 21.84 0.78 -9.63
N ILE A 202 20.75 0.80 -8.86
CA ILE A 202 19.37 0.92 -9.36
C ILE A 202 18.83 2.23 -8.82
N ILE A 203 18.28 3.06 -9.69
CA ILE A 203 17.56 4.27 -9.32
C ILE A 203 16.07 4.02 -9.59
N GLN A 204 15.23 4.37 -8.63
CA GLN A 204 13.78 4.33 -8.76
C GLN A 204 13.19 5.69 -8.39
N ALA A 205 12.24 6.16 -9.18
CA ALA A 205 11.57 7.44 -8.94
C ALA A 205 10.07 7.23 -8.72
N TYR A 206 9.57 7.74 -7.59
CA TYR A 206 8.16 7.64 -7.21
C TYR A 206 7.56 9.03 -6.97
N ILE A 207 6.25 9.13 -7.11
CA ILE A 207 5.45 10.27 -6.66
C ILE A 207 4.51 9.73 -5.59
N ASP A 208 4.73 10.15 -4.35
CA ASP A 208 3.98 9.73 -3.17
C ASP A 208 2.89 10.76 -2.84
N TYR A 209 1.67 10.31 -2.59
CA TYR A 209 0.55 11.14 -2.18
C TYR A 209 -0.01 10.67 -0.85
N ILE A 210 -0.20 11.61 0.09
CA ILE A 210 -1.06 11.45 1.25
C ILE A 210 -2.20 12.44 1.08
N ALA A 211 -3.44 11.94 1.10
CA ALA A 211 -4.60 12.77 0.84
C ALA A 211 -5.77 12.40 1.77
N ARG A 212 -6.63 13.40 2.02
CA ARG A 212 -7.83 13.29 2.86
C ARG A 212 -9.08 13.28 1.98
N LYS A 213 -9.97 12.32 2.16
CA LYS A 213 -11.28 12.32 1.49
C LYS A 213 -12.08 13.54 1.96
N LYS A 214 -12.54 14.34 0.99
CA LYS A 214 -13.46 15.45 1.26
C LYS A 214 -14.82 14.90 1.72
N SER A 215 -15.49 15.58 2.65
CA SER A 215 -16.90 15.31 2.94
C SER A 215 -17.73 15.69 1.73
N LYS A 216 -18.81 14.95 1.47
CA LYS A 216 -19.83 15.43 0.52
C LYS A 216 -20.38 16.74 1.09
N LYS A 217 -20.31 17.83 0.32
CA LYS A 217 -21.14 19.01 0.61
C LYS A 217 -22.56 18.59 0.25
N PHE A 218 -23.44 18.58 1.23
CA PHE A 218 -24.89 18.52 1.00
C PHE A 218 -25.36 19.84 0.44
#